data_29d3532744768429f4fa6f62894a9f3f
#
_entry.id   29d3532744768429f4fa6f62894a9f3f
#
_cell.length_a   1.000
_cell.length_b   1.000
_cell.length_c   1.000
_cell.angle_alpha   90.00
_cell.angle_beta   90.00
_cell.angle_gamma   90.00
#
_symmetry.space_group_name_H-M   'P 1'
#
loop_
_entity.id
_entity.type
_entity.pdbx_description
1 polymer ?
#
loop_
_entity_poly.entity_id
_entity_poly.type
_entity_poly.pdbx_seq_one_letter_code
_entity_poly.pdbx_strand_id
1 'polypeptide(L)'
;SWWQGKELDYGITHSEAKVFIGDDERLQRLEGLVEDIPRISVRCDASAYTNSVAFEEVVEPNEAFPLVEIDPEDDASIMYTSGSTGYPKGVVTTHRSIINTPVAWAFLGSMASQLETDGGETFVQPESPCTLAAVPLFHVTGSHSNFLLSLVTGTRIVLMYKWDPVKAIELIEKYKVTSFSGVPTMAQDILKASEDNPERDLSSLVSLGGGGAARPPEQIKAQEKNHPSKIAGV
;
A
#
# COMPACT_ATOMS: atom_id res chain seq x y z
N SER A 1 -0.12 7.89 8.77
CA SER A 1 -0.98 7.59 9.93
C SER A 1 -2.04 8.68 10.12
N TRP A 2 -3.25 8.30 10.53
CA TRP A 2 -4.33 9.22 10.93
C TRP A 2 -4.29 9.56 12.42
N TRP A 3 -3.34 9.01 13.15
CA TRP A 3 -3.20 9.19 14.59
C TRP A 3 -3.00 10.64 14.99
N GLN A 4 -3.64 11.04 16.09
CA GLN A 4 -3.45 12.33 16.73
C GLN A 4 -2.26 12.28 17.69
N GLY A 5 -1.86 13.41 18.26
CA GLY A 5 -0.66 13.53 19.07
C GLY A 5 -0.50 12.47 20.17
N LYS A 6 -1.55 12.23 20.98
CA LYS A 6 -1.51 11.21 22.06
C LYS A 6 -1.35 9.78 21.56
N GLU A 7 -1.92 9.47 20.39
CA GLU A 7 -1.78 8.14 19.79
C GLU A 7 -0.40 7.96 19.19
N LEU A 8 0.17 9.01 18.58
CA LEU A 8 1.53 9.02 18.08
C LEU A 8 2.54 8.88 19.23
N ASP A 9 2.38 9.66 20.30
CA ASP A 9 3.18 9.56 21.53
C ASP A 9 3.17 8.13 22.09
N TYR A 10 1.97 7.56 22.25
CA TYR A 10 1.82 6.16 22.65
C TYR A 10 2.57 5.20 21.72
N GLY A 11 2.38 5.32 20.42
CA GLY A 11 2.99 4.41 19.44
C GLY A 11 4.52 4.51 19.43
N ILE A 12 5.08 5.71 19.51
CA ILE A 12 6.52 5.97 19.56
C ILE A 12 7.11 5.40 20.86
N THR A 13 6.49 5.68 22.01
CA THR A 13 6.97 5.23 23.31
C THR A 13 6.84 3.71 23.45
N HIS A 14 5.68 3.16 23.07
CA HIS A 14 5.40 1.72 23.18
C HIS A 14 6.26 0.86 22.24
N SER A 15 6.62 1.36 21.07
CA SER A 15 7.52 0.68 20.14
C SER A 15 9.00 0.88 20.46
N GLU A 16 9.33 1.71 21.46
CA GLU A 16 10.71 2.09 21.80
C GLU A 16 11.47 2.67 20.59
N ALA A 17 10.74 3.40 19.72
CA ALA A 17 11.32 3.97 18.52
C ALA A 17 12.52 4.87 18.85
N LYS A 18 13.58 4.80 18.06
CA LYS A 18 14.80 5.58 18.25
C LYS A 18 14.85 6.82 17.37
N VAL A 19 14.07 6.85 16.30
CA VAL A 19 13.97 7.96 15.36
C VAL A 19 12.53 8.08 14.89
N PHE A 20 12.03 9.29 14.74
CA PHE A 20 10.73 9.55 14.11
C PHE A 20 10.93 10.23 12.76
N ILE A 21 10.36 9.66 11.71
CA ILE A 21 10.36 10.24 10.36
C ILE A 21 8.95 10.72 10.05
N GLY A 22 8.78 12.00 9.75
CA GLY A 22 7.47 12.58 9.54
C GLY A 22 7.46 13.79 8.61
N ASP A 23 6.29 14.05 8.04
CA ASP A 23 5.98 15.30 7.36
C ASP A 23 5.48 16.37 8.33
N ASP A 24 5.26 17.57 7.81
CA ASP A 24 4.82 18.74 8.57
C ASP A 24 3.63 18.43 9.50
N GLU A 25 2.56 17.83 8.97
CA GLU A 25 1.37 17.52 9.73
C GLU A 25 1.62 16.55 10.90
N ARG A 26 2.51 15.57 10.73
CA ARG A 26 2.84 14.58 11.77
C ARG A 26 3.77 15.15 12.80
N LEU A 27 4.72 16.00 12.39
CA LEU A 27 5.61 16.71 13.28
C LEU A 27 4.86 17.72 14.16
N GLN A 28 3.92 18.50 13.58
CA GLN A 28 3.05 19.40 14.35
C GLN A 28 2.25 18.65 15.42
N ARG A 29 1.73 17.46 15.12
CA ARG A 29 1.00 16.66 16.10
C ARG A 29 1.83 16.16 17.26
N LEU A 30 3.16 16.13 17.12
CA LEU A 30 4.11 15.73 18.16
C LEU A 30 4.74 16.91 18.91
N GLU A 31 4.34 18.13 18.62
CA GLU A 31 4.86 19.30 19.32
C GLU A 31 4.51 19.24 20.81
N GLY A 32 5.53 19.40 21.69
CA GLY A 32 5.40 19.22 23.13
C GLY A 32 5.29 17.77 23.61
N LEU A 33 5.45 16.78 22.70
CA LEU A 33 5.41 15.34 23.01
C LEU A 33 6.69 14.66 22.53
N VAL A 34 7.18 13.65 23.27
CA VAL A 34 8.39 12.84 22.93
C VAL A 34 9.54 13.70 22.38
N GLU A 35 9.89 14.77 23.06
CA GLU A 35 10.88 15.76 22.60
C GLU A 35 12.30 15.19 22.51
N ASP A 36 12.59 14.14 23.26
CA ASP A 36 13.92 13.53 23.33
C ASP A 36 14.24 12.63 22.10
N ILE A 37 13.23 12.30 21.27
CA ILE A 37 13.47 11.45 20.11
C ILE A 37 13.98 12.29 18.93
N PRO A 38 15.07 11.89 18.25
CA PRO A 38 15.50 12.50 17.01
C PRO A 38 14.42 12.42 15.93
N ARG A 39 14.22 13.51 15.20
CA ARG A 39 13.22 13.63 14.15
C ARG A 39 13.88 13.87 12.80
N ILE A 40 13.35 13.24 11.78
CA ILE A 40 13.70 13.49 10.38
C ILE A 40 12.48 14.08 9.69
N SER A 41 12.59 15.34 9.26
CA SER A 41 11.51 16.04 8.57
C SER A 41 11.55 15.74 7.07
N VAL A 42 10.39 15.43 6.50
CA VAL A 42 10.23 15.10 5.08
C VAL A 42 9.35 16.15 4.41
N ARG A 43 9.90 16.84 3.41
CA ARG A 43 9.18 17.87 2.63
C ARG A 43 8.62 19.03 3.45
N CYS A 44 9.29 19.38 4.55
CA CYS A 44 8.96 20.53 5.38
C CYS A 44 10.24 21.13 5.99
N ASP A 45 10.12 22.33 6.56
CA ASP A 45 11.24 23.02 7.20
C ASP A 45 11.60 22.34 8.54
N ALA A 46 12.77 21.71 8.60
CA ALA A 46 13.25 21.03 9.80
C ALA A 46 13.47 22.01 10.97
N SER A 47 13.84 23.26 10.70
CA SER A 47 14.12 24.27 11.73
C SER A 47 12.87 24.69 12.52
N ALA A 48 11.68 24.39 12.01
CA ALA A 48 10.42 24.64 12.69
C ALA A 48 10.14 23.67 13.85
N TYR A 49 10.91 22.59 13.98
CA TYR A 49 10.64 21.50 14.93
C TYR A 49 11.84 21.20 15.82
N THR A 50 11.58 20.97 17.11
CA THR A 50 12.61 20.59 18.07
C THR A 50 13.25 19.24 17.70
N ASN A 51 14.58 19.13 17.81
CA ASN A 51 15.36 17.92 17.57
C ASN A 51 15.11 17.30 16.19
N SER A 52 15.00 18.14 15.15
CA SER A 52 14.69 17.73 13.79
C SER A 52 15.79 18.10 12.80
N VAL A 53 16.06 17.22 11.86
CA VAL A 53 16.95 17.44 10.71
C VAL A 53 16.18 17.16 9.41
N ALA A 54 16.56 17.81 8.33
CA ALA A 54 15.92 17.56 7.04
C ALA A 54 16.32 16.18 6.49
N PHE A 55 15.39 15.51 5.81
CA PHE A 55 15.66 14.20 5.19
C PHE A 55 16.84 14.27 4.22
N GLU A 56 16.93 15.35 3.47
CA GLU A 56 17.98 15.61 2.49
C GLU A 56 19.37 15.76 3.12
N GLU A 57 19.46 16.09 4.42
CA GLU A 57 20.71 16.21 5.15
C GLU A 57 21.22 14.87 5.69
N VAL A 58 20.34 13.88 5.84
CA VAL A 58 20.70 12.56 6.36
C VAL A 58 20.83 11.49 5.28
N VAL A 59 20.41 11.79 4.05
CA VAL A 59 20.53 10.89 2.91
C VAL A 59 21.64 11.35 2.00
N GLU A 60 22.75 10.64 2.00
CA GLU A 60 23.85 10.88 1.05
C GLU A 60 23.63 10.10 -0.24
N PRO A 61 23.48 10.78 -1.40
CA PRO A 61 23.36 10.09 -2.68
C PRO A 61 24.63 9.26 -2.97
N ASN A 62 24.44 8.02 -3.38
CA ASN A 62 25.49 7.08 -3.80
C ASN A 62 26.34 6.43 -2.68
N GLU A 63 25.97 6.54 -1.43
CA GLU A 63 26.54 5.66 -0.42
C GLU A 63 26.08 4.21 -0.63
N ALA A 64 27.01 3.27 -0.44
CA ALA A 64 26.69 1.87 -0.46
C ALA A 64 25.79 1.52 0.75
N PHE A 65 24.79 0.68 0.54
CA PHE A 65 24.02 0.12 1.65
C PHE A 65 24.95 -0.52 2.69
N PRO A 66 24.77 -0.24 3.98
CA PRO A 66 25.55 -0.93 5.01
C PRO A 66 25.28 -2.43 4.95
N LEU A 67 26.34 -3.22 4.97
CA LEU A 67 26.24 -4.67 5.07
C LEU A 67 25.88 -5.02 6.52
N VAL A 68 24.63 -5.29 6.75
CA VAL A 68 24.09 -5.74 8.04
C VAL A 68 23.66 -7.18 7.90
N GLU A 69 24.13 -8.06 8.78
CA GLU A 69 23.58 -9.40 8.88
C GLU A 69 22.20 -9.33 9.50
N ILE A 70 21.19 -9.83 8.79
CA ILE A 70 19.80 -9.86 9.23
C ILE A 70 19.39 -11.31 9.36
N ASP A 71 18.99 -11.74 10.58
CA ASP A 71 18.36 -13.04 10.76
C ASP A 71 16.94 -12.99 10.23
N PRO A 72 16.48 -13.98 9.47
CA PRO A 72 15.09 -14.05 9.03
C PRO A 72 14.06 -13.97 10.17
N GLU A 73 14.41 -14.34 11.38
CA GLU A 73 13.56 -14.28 12.57
C GLU A 73 13.67 -12.95 13.33
N ASP A 74 14.54 -12.03 12.92
CA ASP A 74 14.59 -10.68 13.49
C ASP A 74 13.28 -9.93 13.23
N ASP A 75 12.89 -9.11 14.20
CA ASP A 75 11.72 -8.23 14.10
C ASP A 75 11.95 -7.18 13.01
N ALA A 76 11.03 -7.13 12.04
CA ALA A 76 11.15 -6.25 10.88
C ALA A 76 10.14 -5.11 10.90
N SER A 77 8.96 -5.29 11.48
CA SER A 77 7.98 -4.22 11.60
C SER A 77 7.03 -4.40 12.77
N ILE A 78 6.49 -3.27 13.25
CA ILE A 78 5.37 -3.22 14.18
C ILE A 78 4.24 -2.46 13.50
N MET A 79 3.12 -3.15 13.23
CA MET A 79 1.92 -2.53 12.70
C MET A 79 0.84 -2.46 13.76
N TYR A 80 0.34 -1.26 14.04
CA TYR A 80 -0.67 -1.08 15.07
C TYR A 80 -2.08 -1.28 14.52
N THR A 81 -2.88 -2.04 15.27
CA THR A 81 -4.32 -2.24 14.98
C THR A 81 -5.15 -1.52 16.05
N SER A 82 -6.39 -1.11 15.70
CA SER A 82 -7.35 -0.62 16.66
C SER A 82 -7.73 -1.74 17.62
N GLY A 83 -7.17 -1.72 18.83
CA GLY A 83 -7.50 -2.71 19.84
C GLY A 83 -8.95 -2.61 20.33
N SER A 84 -9.62 -3.74 20.51
CA SER A 84 -10.96 -3.82 21.13
C SER A 84 -10.99 -3.33 22.59
N THR A 85 -9.83 -3.13 23.21
CA THR A 85 -9.65 -2.77 24.63
C THR A 85 -9.30 -1.30 24.86
N GLY A 86 -9.43 -0.44 23.84
CA GLY A 86 -9.23 1.02 23.94
C GLY A 86 -7.83 1.52 23.55
N TYR A 87 -6.78 0.70 23.66
CA TYR A 87 -5.44 1.05 23.18
C TYR A 87 -5.06 0.26 21.94
N PRO A 88 -4.37 0.88 20.97
CA PRO A 88 -3.83 0.17 19.81
C PRO A 88 -2.86 -0.94 20.23
N LYS A 89 -2.92 -2.08 19.55
CA LYS A 89 -2.00 -3.20 19.75
C LYS A 89 -1.00 -3.26 18.61
N GLY A 90 0.29 -3.35 18.95
CA GLY A 90 1.37 -3.53 17.99
C GLY A 90 1.48 -5.01 17.59
N VAL A 91 1.32 -5.29 16.30
CA VAL A 91 1.58 -6.61 15.72
C VAL A 91 3.01 -6.60 15.20
N VAL A 92 3.87 -7.40 15.86
CA VAL A 92 5.26 -7.58 15.43
C VAL A 92 5.31 -8.63 14.33
N THR A 93 6.06 -8.35 13.27
CA THR A 93 6.31 -9.31 12.19
C THR A 93 7.80 -9.41 11.90
N THR A 94 8.27 -10.65 11.67
CA THR A 94 9.67 -10.93 11.34
C THR A 94 9.94 -10.68 9.86
N HIS A 95 11.21 -10.57 9.47
CA HIS A 95 11.62 -10.50 8.07
C HIS A 95 11.08 -11.68 7.25
N ARG A 96 11.14 -12.89 7.80
CA ARG A 96 10.56 -14.10 7.16
C ARG A 96 9.06 -13.93 6.86
N SER A 97 8.30 -13.45 7.84
CA SER A 97 6.84 -13.27 7.67
C SER A 97 6.50 -12.26 6.59
N ILE A 98 7.22 -11.13 6.58
CA ILE A 98 7.01 -10.07 5.60
C ILE A 98 7.34 -10.54 4.18
N ILE A 99 8.46 -11.24 4.00
CA ILE A 99 8.92 -11.69 2.69
C ILE A 99 8.06 -12.84 2.16
N ASN A 100 7.67 -13.78 3.00
CA ASN A 100 6.86 -14.92 2.60
C ASN A 100 5.50 -14.52 2.01
N THR A 101 4.89 -13.46 2.53
CA THR A 101 3.56 -13.02 2.08
C THR A 101 3.54 -12.63 0.59
N PRO A 102 4.32 -11.65 0.11
CA PRO A 102 4.32 -11.27 -1.30
C PRO A 102 4.86 -12.38 -2.21
N VAL A 103 5.82 -13.20 -1.74
CA VAL A 103 6.33 -14.35 -2.51
C VAL A 103 5.23 -15.41 -2.70
N ALA A 104 4.46 -15.72 -1.64
CA ALA A 104 3.34 -16.64 -1.75
C ALA A 104 2.26 -16.13 -2.72
N TRP A 105 1.94 -14.84 -2.69
CA TRP A 105 0.99 -14.24 -3.63
C TRP A 105 1.50 -14.24 -5.06
N ALA A 106 2.78 -13.94 -5.29
CA ALA A 106 3.39 -14.03 -6.62
C ALA A 106 3.33 -15.47 -7.16
N PHE A 107 3.60 -16.46 -6.31
CA PHE A 107 3.50 -17.87 -6.66
C PHE A 107 2.05 -18.28 -7.00
N LEU A 108 1.08 -17.92 -6.15
CA LEU A 108 -0.33 -18.21 -6.41
C LEU A 108 -0.83 -17.53 -7.69
N GLY A 109 -0.42 -16.29 -7.95
CA GLY A 109 -0.73 -15.59 -9.19
C GLY A 109 -0.17 -16.29 -10.43
N SER A 110 1.07 -16.79 -10.34
CA SER A 110 1.69 -17.55 -11.43
C SER A 110 0.99 -18.89 -11.66
N MET A 111 0.57 -19.58 -10.60
CA MET A 111 -0.21 -20.82 -10.71
C MET A 111 -1.58 -20.57 -11.34
N ALA A 112 -2.30 -19.54 -10.91
CA ALA A 112 -3.60 -19.18 -11.47
C ALA A 112 -3.49 -18.88 -12.97
N SER A 113 -2.50 -18.11 -13.38
CA SER A 113 -2.21 -17.79 -14.78
C SER A 113 -1.93 -19.07 -15.61
N GLN A 114 -1.19 -20.04 -15.05
CA GLN A 114 -0.90 -21.30 -15.73
C GLN A 114 -2.18 -22.15 -15.89
N LEU A 115 -3.01 -22.26 -14.85
CA LEU A 115 -4.26 -23.02 -14.89
C LEU A 115 -5.25 -22.44 -15.90
N GLU A 116 -5.35 -21.12 -16.02
CA GLU A 116 -6.19 -20.47 -17.05
C GLU A 116 -5.70 -20.81 -18.45
N THR A 117 -4.38 -20.81 -18.67
CA THR A 117 -3.78 -21.18 -19.96
C THR A 117 -4.04 -22.66 -20.30
N ASP A 118 -3.91 -23.57 -19.34
CA ASP A 118 -4.16 -25.01 -19.52
C ASP A 118 -5.66 -25.30 -19.71
N GLY A 119 -6.56 -24.47 -19.17
CA GLY A 119 -8.00 -24.52 -19.39
C GLY A 119 -8.46 -24.04 -20.77
N GLY A 120 -7.55 -23.61 -21.62
CA GLY A 120 -7.83 -23.09 -22.98
C GLY A 120 -8.21 -21.62 -23.01
N GLU A 121 -8.15 -20.92 -21.88
CA GLU A 121 -8.29 -19.48 -21.79
C GLU A 121 -6.88 -18.85 -21.80
N THR A 122 -6.59 -18.05 -22.81
CA THR A 122 -5.29 -17.40 -22.90
C THR A 122 -5.26 -16.21 -21.94
N PHE A 123 -4.68 -16.38 -20.75
CA PHE A 123 -4.32 -15.25 -19.93
C PHE A 123 -3.07 -14.58 -20.51
N VAL A 124 -3.26 -13.43 -21.12
CA VAL A 124 -2.15 -12.61 -21.62
C VAL A 124 -1.69 -11.71 -20.48
N GLN A 125 -0.52 -12.03 -19.92
CA GLN A 125 0.11 -11.10 -18.97
C GLN A 125 0.41 -9.78 -19.68
N PRO A 126 0.08 -8.64 -19.05
CA PRO A 126 0.44 -7.35 -19.59
C PRO A 126 1.97 -7.25 -19.76
N GLU A 127 2.45 -6.77 -20.90
CA GLU A 127 3.88 -6.56 -21.16
C GLU A 127 4.52 -5.63 -20.12
N SER A 128 3.76 -4.70 -19.58
CA SER A 128 4.21 -3.72 -18.60
C SER A 128 3.22 -3.63 -17.44
N PRO A 129 3.29 -4.57 -16.48
CA PRO A 129 2.36 -4.59 -15.35
C PRO A 129 2.47 -3.31 -14.52
N CYS A 130 1.30 -2.77 -14.13
CA CYS A 130 1.18 -1.53 -13.39
C CYS A 130 0.02 -1.61 -12.41
N THR A 131 0.26 -1.31 -11.14
CA THR A 131 -0.79 -1.27 -10.13
C THR A 131 -1.07 0.14 -9.63
N LEU A 132 -2.35 0.45 -9.37
CA LEU A 132 -2.75 1.67 -8.68
C LEU A 132 -2.85 1.39 -7.19
N ALA A 133 -1.99 2.02 -6.39
CA ALA A 133 -1.95 1.89 -4.95
C ALA A 133 -2.62 3.09 -4.28
N ALA A 134 -3.87 2.91 -3.85
CA ALA A 134 -4.69 3.92 -3.18
C ALA A 134 -4.92 3.61 -1.69
N VAL A 135 -4.59 2.39 -1.25
CA VAL A 135 -4.65 2.01 0.17
C VAL A 135 -3.39 2.50 0.87
N PRO A 136 -3.51 3.17 2.04
CA PRO A 136 -2.36 3.66 2.77
C PRO A 136 -1.36 2.57 3.16
N LEU A 137 -0.05 2.89 3.11
CA LEU A 137 1.03 1.96 3.42
C LEU A 137 1.10 1.52 4.90
N PHE A 138 0.39 2.19 5.80
CA PHE A 138 0.24 1.74 7.18
C PHE A 138 -0.79 0.61 7.37
N HIS A 139 -1.48 0.19 6.28
CA HIS A 139 -2.28 -1.02 6.23
C HIS A 139 -1.55 -2.12 5.46
N VAL A 140 -1.71 -3.36 5.91
CA VAL A 140 -1.09 -4.54 5.28
C VAL A 140 -1.46 -4.66 3.79
N THR A 141 -2.67 -4.31 3.39
CA THR A 141 -3.08 -4.28 1.98
C THR A 141 -2.24 -3.28 1.18
N GLY A 142 -2.01 -2.08 1.68
CA GLY A 142 -1.18 -1.09 1.00
C GLY A 142 0.30 -1.48 0.98
N SER A 143 0.85 -1.86 2.14
CA SER A 143 2.28 -2.18 2.26
C SER A 143 2.65 -3.53 1.64
N HIS A 144 1.90 -4.60 1.91
CA HIS A 144 2.28 -5.96 1.48
C HIS A 144 1.69 -6.30 0.12
N SER A 145 0.36 -6.14 -0.07
CA SER A 145 -0.30 -6.55 -1.31
C SER A 145 -0.03 -5.62 -2.49
N ASN A 146 0.23 -4.33 -2.25
CA ASN A 146 0.53 -3.39 -3.32
C ASN A 146 2.04 -3.11 -3.40
N PHE A 147 2.64 -2.54 -2.35
CA PHE A 147 4.01 -2.05 -2.42
C PHE A 147 5.04 -3.19 -2.48
N LEU A 148 5.09 -4.08 -1.48
CA LEU A 148 6.10 -5.15 -1.43
C LEU A 148 5.91 -6.17 -2.56
N LEU A 149 4.67 -6.55 -2.88
CA LEU A 149 4.40 -7.44 -4.00
C LEU A 149 4.91 -6.85 -5.31
N SER A 150 4.73 -5.55 -5.53
CA SER A 150 5.22 -4.89 -6.73
C SER A 150 6.74 -4.89 -6.84
N LEU A 151 7.46 -4.77 -5.71
CA LEU A 151 8.92 -4.90 -5.69
C LEU A 151 9.37 -6.33 -6.06
N VAL A 152 8.68 -7.35 -5.55
CA VAL A 152 8.99 -8.77 -5.85
C VAL A 152 8.71 -9.11 -7.31
N THR A 153 7.64 -8.57 -7.88
CA THR A 153 7.20 -8.89 -9.26
C THR A 153 7.74 -7.93 -10.32
N GLY A 154 8.43 -6.86 -9.94
CA GLY A 154 8.86 -5.82 -10.87
C GLY A 154 7.71 -5.00 -11.46
N THR A 155 6.56 -4.96 -10.78
CA THR A 155 5.37 -4.21 -11.22
C THR A 155 5.53 -2.71 -10.96
N ARG A 156 5.21 -1.87 -11.93
CA ARG A 156 5.16 -0.41 -11.73
C ARG A 156 4.06 -0.04 -10.75
N ILE A 157 4.31 0.98 -9.92
CA ILE A 157 3.34 1.47 -8.94
C ILE A 157 2.96 2.91 -9.27
N VAL A 158 1.66 3.17 -9.34
CA VAL A 158 1.10 4.52 -9.35
C VAL A 158 0.52 4.80 -7.97
N LEU A 159 1.11 5.72 -7.24
CA LEU A 159 0.67 6.09 -5.89
C LEU A 159 -0.43 7.15 -5.94
N MET A 160 -1.48 6.95 -5.18
CA MET A 160 -2.56 7.90 -5.02
C MET A 160 -2.62 8.39 -3.56
N TYR A 161 -2.49 9.71 -3.36
CA TYR A 161 -2.43 10.30 -2.01
C TYR A 161 -3.74 10.17 -1.24
N LYS A 162 -4.85 10.46 -1.89
CA LYS A 162 -6.20 10.41 -1.31
C LYS A 162 -7.15 9.78 -2.31
N TRP A 163 -8.05 8.93 -1.82
CA TRP A 163 -9.01 8.27 -2.69
C TRP A 163 -9.96 9.27 -3.35
N ASP A 164 -10.05 9.18 -4.66
CA ASP A 164 -10.98 9.90 -5.52
C ASP A 164 -11.21 9.02 -6.76
N PRO A 165 -12.42 8.52 -7.00
CA PRO A 165 -12.69 7.58 -8.08
C PRO A 165 -12.51 8.19 -9.48
N VAL A 166 -12.82 9.49 -9.67
CA VAL A 166 -12.60 10.16 -10.96
C VAL A 166 -11.10 10.27 -11.22
N LYS A 167 -10.34 10.65 -10.19
CA LYS A 167 -8.88 10.69 -10.32
C LYS A 167 -8.29 9.30 -10.54
N ALA A 168 -8.87 8.26 -9.96
CA ALA A 168 -8.42 6.88 -10.16
C ALA A 168 -8.55 6.47 -11.63
N ILE A 169 -9.69 6.70 -12.29
CA ILE A 169 -9.88 6.37 -13.71
C ILE A 169 -8.97 7.20 -14.64
N GLU A 170 -8.70 8.48 -14.30
CA GLU A 170 -7.71 9.30 -15.01
C GLU A 170 -6.30 8.70 -14.92
N LEU A 171 -5.90 8.23 -13.73
CA LEU A 171 -4.60 7.61 -13.53
C LEU A 171 -4.50 6.24 -14.23
N ILE A 172 -5.58 5.47 -14.24
CA ILE A 172 -5.66 4.18 -14.95
C ILE A 172 -5.43 4.43 -16.47
N GLU A 173 -6.15 5.35 -17.06
CA GLU A 173 -5.99 5.71 -18.47
C GLU A 173 -4.59 6.22 -18.79
N LYS A 174 -4.12 7.21 -18.01
CA LYS A 174 -2.84 7.89 -18.24
C LYS A 174 -1.64 6.98 -18.16
N TYR A 175 -1.61 6.12 -17.12
CA TYR A 175 -0.45 5.27 -16.84
C TYR A 175 -0.63 3.83 -17.32
N LYS A 176 -1.76 3.54 -17.99
CA LYS A 176 -2.11 2.20 -18.45
C LYS A 176 -2.00 1.20 -17.29
N VAL A 177 -2.70 1.52 -16.19
CA VAL A 177 -2.76 0.65 -15.01
C VAL A 177 -3.43 -0.67 -15.39
N THR A 178 -2.79 -1.77 -15.03
CA THR A 178 -3.26 -3.12 -15.36
C THR A 178 -4.00 -3.79 -14.22
N SER A 179 -3.75 -3.36 -12.98
CA SER A 179 -4.39 -3.94 -11.81
C SER A 179 -4.70 -2.89 -10.74
N PHE A 180 -5.80 -3.12 -10.03
CA PHE A 180 -6.16 -2.39 -8.82
C PHE A 180 -6.55 -3.37 -7.72
N SER A 181 -5.98 -3.18 -6.54
CA SER A 181 -6.38 -3.91 -5.33
C SER A 181 -6.60 -2.92 -4.18
N GLY A 182 -7.83 -2.86 -3.70
CA GLY A 182 -8.25 -1.97 -2.63
C GLY A 182 -9.32 -2.60 -1.76
N VAL A 183 -10.12 -1.79 -1.08
CA VAL A 183 -11.33 -2.27 -0.40
C VAL A 183 -12.48 -2.41 -1.41
N PRO A 184 -13.49 -3.30 -1.18
CA PRO A 184 -14.55 -3.57 -2.14
C PRO A 184 -15.32 -2.34 -2.63
N THR A 185 -15.50 -1.35 -1.77
CA THR A 185 -16.16 -0.07 -2.12
C THR A 185 -15.37 0.72 -3.16
N MET A 186 -14.04 0.74 -3.07
CA MET A 186 -13.19 1.44 -4.05
C MET A 186 -13.33 0.81 -5.46
N ALA A 187 -13.43 -0.52 -5.55
CA ALA A 187 -13.65 -1.17 -6.83
C ALA A 187 -15.01 -0.78 -7.44
N GLN A 188 -16.06 -0.67 -6.63
CA GLN A 188 -17.36 -0.18 -7.07
C GLN A 188 -17.33 1.28 -7.51
N ASP A 189 -16.62 2.12 -6.77
CA ASP A 189 -16.46 3.53 -7.12
C ASP A 189 -15.77 3.69 -8.49
N ILE A 190 -14.77 2.85 -8.81
CA ILE A 190 -14.12 2.83 -10.14
C ILE A 190 -15.14 2.47 -11.23
N LEU A 191 -15.94 1.42 -11.03
CA LEU A 191 -16.95 1.01 -12.01
C LEU A 191 -17.97 2.12 -12.24
N LYS A 192 -18.50 2.70 -11.17
CA LYS A 192 -19.45 3.81 -11.26
C LYS A 192 -18.83 5.02 -11.94
N ALA A 193 -17.62 5.41 -11.57
CA ALA A 193 -16.93 6.52 -12.20
C ALA A 193 -16.70 6.27 -13.72
N SER A 194 -16.45 5.02 -14.11
CA SER A 194 -16.32 4.67 -15.53
C SER A 194 -17.63 4.76 -16.31
N GLU A 195 -18.76 4.38 -15.67
CA GLU A 195 -20.09 4.56 -16.26
C GLU A 195 -20.46 6.04 -16.45
N ASP A 196 -20.10 6.88 -15.48
CA ASP A 196 -20.33 8.32 -15.48
C ASP A 196 -19.38 9.08 -16.46
N ASN A 197 -18.27 8.46 -16.87
CA ASN A 197 -17.26 9.03 -17.76
C ASN A 197 -16.88 8.02 -18.89
N PRO A 198 -17.82 7.72 -19.81
CA PRO A 198 -17.64 6.65 -20.81
C PRO A 198 -16.57 6.96 -21.87
N GLU A 199 -16.07 8.18 -21.92
CA GLU A 199 -14.98 8.58 -22.82
C GLU A 199 -13.60 8.11 -22.32
N ARG A 200 -13.48 7.66 -21.07
CA ARG A 200 -12.21 7.21 -20.49
C ARG A 200 -11.85 5.80 -20.92
N ASP A 201 -10.61 5.62 -21.34
CA ASP A 201 -10.07 4.31 -21.74
C ASP A 201 -9.50 3.54 -20.54
N LEU A 202 -10.28 2.60 -20.03
CA LEU A 202 -9.87 1.67 -18.95
C LEU A 202 -9.50 0.27 -19.48
N SER A 203 -9.31 0.10 -20.78
CA SER A 203 -9.03 -1.20 -21.43
C SER A 203 -7.73 -1.87 -20.92
N SER A 204 -6.81 -1.09 -20.36
CA SER A 204 -5.59 -1.63 -19.75
C SER A 204 -5.83 -2.35 -18.41
N LEU A 205 -6.96 -2.09 -17.73
CA LEU A 205 -7.25 -2.66 -16.41
C LEU A 205 -7.78 -4.09 -16.55
N VAL A 206 -6.91 -5.07 -16.40
CA VAL A 206 -7.23 -6.52 -16.52
C VAL A 206 -7.59 -7.17 -15.19
N SER A 207 -7.27 -6.54 -14.07
CA SER A 207 -7.61 -7.04 -12.75
C SER A 207 -8.15 -5.93 -11.85
N LEU A 208 -9.36 -6.12 -11.34
CA LEU A 208 -10.01 -5.23 -10.39
C LEU A 208 -10.37 -6.02 -9.14
N GLY A 209 -9.45 -6.03 -8.19
CA GLY A 209 -9.54 -6.81 -6.96
C GLY A 209 -9.85 -5.98 -5.73
N GLY A 210 -10.10 -6.67 -4.63
CA GLY A 210 -10.24 -6.04 -3.33
C GLY A 210 -10.16 -7.06 -2.19
N GLY A 211 -9.59 -6.63 -1.09
CA GLY A 211 -9.43 -7.41 0.14
C GLY A 211 -9.84 -6.60 1.37
N GLY A 212 -9.70 -7.20 2.55
CA GLY A 212 -9.97 -6.53 3.83
C GLY A 212 -11.44 -6.46 4.24
N ALA A 213 -12.39 -6.87 3.37
CA ALA A 213 -13.81 -7.00 3.69
C ALA A 213 -14.48 -8.05 2.80
N ALA A 214 -15.56 -8.67 3.29
CA ALA A 214 -16.36 -9.58 2.51
C ALA A 214 -17.07 -8.86 1.35
N ARG A 215 -17.11 -9.48 0.19
CA ARG A 215 -17.88 -8.99 -0.96
C ARG A 215 -19.26 -9.64 -0.98
N PRO A 216 -20.35 -8.87 -1.06
CA PRO A 216 -21.65 -9.42 -1.35
C PRO A 216 -21.67 -10.10 -2.73
N PRO A 217 -22.37 -11.27 -2.89
CA PRO A 217 -22.43 -11.99 -4.17
C PRO A 217 -22.94 -11.15 -5.35
N GLU A 218 -23.81 -10.18 -5.08
CA GLU A 218 -24.35 -9.26 -6.08
C GLU A 218 -23.28 -8.31 -6.66
N GLN A 219 -22.30 -7.93 -5.86
CA GLN A 219 -21.16 -7.12 -6.32
C GLN A 219 -20.26 -7.89 -7.27
N ILE A 220 -20.05 -9.18 -7.01
CA ILE A 220 -19.27 -10.06 -7.89
C ILE A 220 -19.94 -10.15 -9.24
N LYS A 221 -21.26 -10.42 -9.27
CA LYS A 221 -22.06 -10.49 -10.51
C LYS A 221 -22.08 -9.17 -11.29
N ALA A 222 -22.16 -8.03 -10.61
CA ALA A 222 -22.14 -6.71 -11.25
C ALA A 222 -20.78 -6.43 -11.90
N GLN A 223 -19.70 -6.82 -11.25
CA GLN A 223 -18.35 -6.70 -11.79
C GLN A 223 -18.15 -7.59 -13.03
N GLU A 224 -18.58 -8.85 -12.99
CA GLU A 224 -18.50 -9.77 -14.12
C GLU A 224 -19.30 -9.28 -15.33
N LYS A 225 -20.42 -8.59 -15.10
CA LYS A 225 -21.29 -8.10 -16.17
C LYS A 225 -20.78 -6.81 -16.83
N ASN A 226 -20.15 -5.92 -16.06
CA ASN A 226 -19.81 -4.56 -16.48
C ASN A 226 -18.34 -4.36 -16.85
N HIS A 227 -17.50 -5.38 -16.66
CA HIS A 227 -16.07 -5.27 -17.01
C HIS A 227 -15.64 -6.46 -17.89
N PRO A 228 -15.00 -6.20 -19.05
CA PRO A 228 -14.49 -7.27 -19.93
C PRO A 228 -13.30 -8.02 -19.35
N SER A 229 -12.70 -7.53 -18.26
CA SER A 229 -11.64 -8.23 -17.56
C SER A 229 -12.21 -9.22 -16.57
N LYS A 230 -11.79 -10.48 -16.68
CA LYS A 230 -12.10 -11.52 -15.70
C LYS A 230 -11.53 -11.10 -14.34
N ILE A 231 -12.43 -10.96 -13.36
CA ILE A 231 -12.04 -10.59 -12.03
C ILE A 231 -11.56 -11.84 -11.33
N ALA A 232 -10.25 -11.95 -11.13
CA ALA A 232 -9.69 -12.94 -10.24
C ALA A 232 -10.26 -12.69 -8.83
N GLY A 233 -11.23 -13.48 -8.43
CA GLY A 233 -11.70 -13.55 -7.06
C GLY A 233 -10.67 -14.29 -6.23
N VAL A 234 -10.08 -13.62 -5.22
CA VAL A 234 -9.41 -14.26 -4.09
C VAL A 234 -10.27 -14.03 -2.86
#